data_81a229473b9abd78a07b8e1225dcd4ee
#
_entry.id   81a229473b9abd78a07b8e1225dcd4ee
#
_cell.length_a   1.000
_cell.length_b   1.000
_cell.length_c   1.000
_cell.angle_alpha   90.00
_cell.angle_beta   90.00
_cell.angle_gamma   90.00
#
_symmetry.space_group_name_H-M   'P 1'
#
loop_
_entity.id
_entity.type
_entity.pdbx_description
1 polymer ?
#
loop_
_entity_poly.entity_id
_entity_poly.type
_entity_poly.pdbx_seq_one_letter_code
_entity_poly.pdbx_strand_id
1 'polypeptide(L)'
;MEDHGYKGIYLIGAQGFACKNPTKYGLDAAVEFPPNGMYKYNYISSQVSFKNPNFKGNIVDYSYYVNNKLYLKEDKEKYNLFKTIIPSWDNTPRRGNKSTIFYNSSPELYKQWLKDIIIYTKTKKN
;
A
#
# COMPACT_ATOMS: atom_id res chain seq x y z
N MET A 1 -32.25 2.80 0.89
CA MET A 1 -31.61 1.91 -0.15
C MET A 1 -32.49 0.70 -0.48
N GLU A 2 -33.29 0.21 0.44
CA GLU A 2 -34.21 -0.91 0.19
C GLU A 2 -35.28 -0.57 -0.84
N ASP A 3 -35.72 0.68 -0.90
CA ASP A 3 -36.73 1.17 -1.87
C ASP A 3 -36.32 1.07 -3.35
N HIS A 4 -35.03 0.78 -3.62
CA HIS A 4 -34.46 0.62 -4.98
C HIS A 4 -34.06 -0.82 -5.29
N GLY A 5 -34.49 -1.79 -4.48
CA GLY A 5 -34.21 -3.22 -4.68
C GLY A 5 -32.80 -3.69 -4.31
N TYR A 6 -31.98 -2.85 -3.68
CA TYR A 6 -30.65 -3.22 -3.20
C TYR A 6 -30.75 -3.87 -1.80
N LYS A 7 -30.16 -5.05 -1.65
CA LYS A 7 -30.15 -5.82 -0.39
C LYS A 7 -29.24 -5.26 0.70
N GLY A 8 -28.54 -4.16 0.43
CA GLY A 8 -27.60 -3.51 1.34
C GLY A 8 -26.37 -2.96 0.61
N ILE A 9 -25.41 -2.48 1.40
CA ILE A 9 -24.12 -1.98 0.93
C ILE A 9 -23.00 -2.62 1.72
N TYR A 10 -21.90 -2.99 1.06
CA TYR A 10 -20.70 -3.48 1.69
C TYR A 10 -19.67 -2.35 1.74
N LEU A 11 -19.29 -1.92 2.95
CA LEU A 11 -18.45 -0.76 3.18
C LEU A 11 -17.02 -1.17 3.49
N ILE A 12 -16.08 -0.70 2.69
CA ILE A 12 -14.65 -1.01 2.86
C ILE A 12 -13.89 0.28 3.18
N GLY A 13 -13.17 0.28 4.31
CA GLY A 13 -12.34 1.39 4.73
C GLY A 13 -10.90 1.27 4.23
N ALA A 14 -10.39 2.31 3.54
CA ALA A 14 -8.98 2.36 3.20
C ALA A 14 -8.12 2.59 4.44
N GLN A 15 -7.09 1.76 4.64
CA GLN A 15 -6.14 1.87 5.76
C GLN A 15 -5.19 3.06 5.57
N GLY A 16 -5.72 4.28 5.76
CA GLY A 16 -4.95 5.51 5.80
C GLY A 16 -4.64 5.94 7.23
N PHE A 17 -3.50 6.53 7.46
CA PHE A 17 -3.06 7.19 8.69
C PHE A 17 -3.43 6.47 10.01
N ALA A 18 -4.55 6.83 10.64
CA ALA A 18 -4.99 6.29 11.93
C ALA A 18 -6.09 5.22 11.82
N CYS A 19 -6.76 5.13 10.68
CA CYS A 19 -7.87 4.21 10.48
C CYS A 19 -7.34 2.82 10.09
N LYS A 20 -7.13 1.95 11.09
CA LYS A 20 -6.68 0.57 10.83
C LYS A 20 -7.82 -0.43 10.99
N ASN A 21 -8.63 -0.30 12.03
CA ASN A 21 -9.70 -1.25 12.30
C ASN A 21 -11.04 -0.73 11.77
N PRO A 22 -11.62 -1.36 10.72
CA PRO A 22 -12.87 -0.94 10.10
C PRO A 22 -14.08 -1.05 11.04
N THR A 23 -14.09 -2.02 11.94
CA THR A 23 -15.23 -2.26 12.83
C THR A 23 -15.50 -1.11 13.78
N LYS A 24 -14.47 -0.31 14.12
CA LYS A 24 -14.62 0.90 14.94
C LYS A 24 -15.46 2.01 14.26
N TYR A 25 -15.63 1.91 12.96
CA TYR A 25 -16.35 2.88 12.12
C TYR A 25 -17.59 2.29 11.48
N GLY A 26 -18.02 1.09 11.92
CA GLY A 26 -19.17 0.40 11.33
C GLY A 26 -18.96 -0.07 9.89
N LEU A 27 -17.70 -0.30 9.50
CA LEU A 27 -17.35 -0.79 8.16
C LEU A 27 -17.19 -2.31 8.18
N ASP A 28 -17.50 -2.96 7.06
CA ASP A 28 -17.50 -4.42 6.91
C ASP A 28 -16.08 -4.99 6.72
N ALA A 29 -15.18 -4.22 6.12
CA ALA A 29 -13.82 -4.64 5.82
C ALA A 29 -12.86 -3.45 5.73
N ALA A 30 -11.56 -3.77 5.67
CA ALA A 30 -10.52 -2.81 5.32
C ALA A 30 -9.84 -3.19 4.01
N VAL A 31 -9.24 -2.21 3.36
CA VAL A 31 -8.33 -2.39 2.23
C VAL A 31 -7.00 -1.70 2.52
N GLU A 32 -5.89 -2.37 2.27
CA GLU A 32 -4.57 -1.75 2.38
C GLU A 32 -4.51 -0.50 1.49
N PHE A 33 -3.78 0.48 1.94
CA PHE A 33 -3.58 1.71 1.19
C PHE A 33 -2.08 2.03 1.06
N PRO A 34 -1.34 1.36 0.16
CA PRO A 34 -0.02 1.80 -0.21
C PRO A 34 -0.11 3.24 -0.77
N PRO A 35 0.82 4.12 -0.46
CA PRO A 35 2.15 3.88 0.13
C PRO A 35 2.18 3.82 1.66
N ASN A 36 1.05 3.89 2.37
CA ASN A 36 1.05 3.83 3.82
C ASN A 36 1.64 2.51 4.31
N GLY A 37 2.65 2.61 5.17
CA GLY A 37 3.35 1.45 5.70
C GLY A 37 4.58 1.02 4.90
N MET A 38 4.65 1.27 3.58
CA MET A 38 5.82 0.89 2.77
C MET A 38 7.07 1.69 3.13
N TYR A 39 6.94 2.97 3.49
CA TYR A 39 8.06 3.82 3.89
C TYR A 39 8.78 3.37 5.16
N LYS A 40 8.24 2.42 5.91
CA LYS A 40 8.90 1.89 7.11
C LYS A 40 10.01 0.88 6.82
N TYR A 41 10.21 0.48 5.59
CA TYR A 41 10.99 -0.71 5.28
C TYR A 41 12.36 -0.48 4.67
N ASN A 42 12.56 0.55 3.87
CA ASN A 42 13.91 0.89 3.38
C ASN A 42 14.00 2.30 2.81
N TYR A 43 14.57 3.20 3.59
CA TYR A 43 14.91 4.53 3.11
C TYR A 43 16.32 4.52 2.53
N ILE A 44 16.44 4.93 1.28
CA ILE A 44 17.71 5.05 0.58
C ILE A 44 18.07 6.51 0.22
N SER A 45 17.43 7.48 0.89
CA SER A 45 17.66 8.90 0.60
C SER A 45 19.13 9.33 0.72
N SER A 46 19.89 8.72 1.63
CA SER A 46 21.34 8.96 1.78
C SER A 46 22.20 8.28 0.71
N GLN A 47 21.63 7.38 -0.09
CA GLN A 47 22.35 6.58 -1.09
C GLN A 47 22.14 7.11 -2.52
N VAL A 48 21.31 8.14 -2.67
CA VAL A 48 20.96 8.73 -3.96
C VAL A 48 21.39 10.17 -4.04
N SER A 49 21.81 10.61 -5.22
CA SER A 49 22.14 12.00 -5.48
C SER A 49 20.92 12.74 -6.02
N PHE A 50 20.64 13.91 -5.48
CA PHE A 50 19.54 14.75 -5.92
C PHE A 50 20.01 15.87 -6.82
N LYS A 51 19.32 16.08 -7.95
CA LYS A 51 19.53 17.27 -8.78
C LYS A 51 19.08 18.54 -8.07
N ASN A 52 18.05 18.44 -7.24
CA ASN A 52 17.56 19.53 -6.41
C ASN A 52 18.20 19.48 -5.02
N PRO A 53 19.12 20.38 -4.66
CA PRO A 53 19.80 20.37 -3.36
C PRO A 53 18.85 20.67 -2.19
N ASN A 54 17.68 21.23 -2.46
CA ASN A 54 16.66 21.53 -1.43
C ASN A 54 15.72 20.35 -1.15
N PHE A 55 15.90 19.23 -1.83
CA PHE A 55 15.06 18.05 -1.57
C PHE A 55 15.37 17.49 -0.17
N LYS A 56 14.32 17.38 0.65
CA LYS A 56 14.34 16.86 2.04
C LYS A 56 13.32 15.75 2.23
N GLY A 57 12.88 15.17 1.13
CA GLY A 57 11.89 14.09 1.12
C GLY A 57 12.49 12.73 1.38
N ASN A 58 11.67 11.71 1.23
CA ASN A 58 12.05 10.33 1.45
C ASN A 58 12.10 9.56 0.13
N ILE A 59 13.18 8.84 -0.09
CA ILE A 59 13.28 7.86 -1.17
C ILE A 59 13.16 6.46 -0.57
N VAL A 60 12.21 5.69 -1.07
CA VAL A 60 11.95 4.31 -0.64
C VAL A 60 12.34 3.38 -1.76
N ASP A 61 13.09 2.33 -1.46
CA ASP A 61 13.43 1.31 -2.43
C ASP A 61 12.28 0.33 -2.66
N TYR A 62 11.60 0.49 -3.80
CA TYR A 62 10.51 -0.38 -4.21
C TYR A 62 10.99 -1.82 -4.48
N SER A 63 12.20 -1.97 -5.05
CA SER A 63 12.74 -3.29 -5.37
C SER A 63 13.02 -4.10 -4.10
N TYR A 64 13.53 -3.46 -3.05
CA TYR A 64 13.73 -4.11 -1.76
C TYR A 64 12.41 -4.62 -1.17
N TYR A 65 11.36 -3.79 -1.22
CA TYR A 65 10.04 -4.16 -0.71
C TYR A 65 9.47 -5.38 -1.42
N VAL A 66 9.57 -5.42 -2.76
CA VAL A 66 9.04 -6.52 -3.57
C VAL A 66 9.90 -7.77 -3.45
N ASN A 67 11.21 -7.68 -3.57
CA ASN A 67 12.12 -8.83 -3.52
C ASN A 67 12.10 -9.55 -2.16
N ASN A 68 11.87 -8.81 -1.08
CA ASN A 68 11.72 -9.38 0.26
C ASN A 68 10.26 -9.74 0.61
N LYS A 69 9.33 -9.63 -0.34
CA LYS A 69 7.90 -9.98 -0.19
C LYS A 69 7.26 -9.37 1.07
N LEU A 70 7.60 -8.12 1.38
CA LEU A 70 7.17 -7.48 2.62
C LEU A 70 5.64 -7.28 2.69
N TYR A 71 4.95 -7.36 1.56
CA TYR A 71 3.49 -7.34 1.43
C TYR A 71 2.81 -8.66 1.85
N LEU A 72 3.55 -9.76 1.98
CA LEU A 72 3.02 -11.06 2.43
C LEU A 72 3.12 -11.26 3.94
N LYS A 73 3.55 -10.25 4.70
CA LYS A 73 3.55 -10.37 6.16
C LYS A 73 2.15 -10.69 6.64
N GLU A 74 2.06 -11.67 7.53
CA GLU A 74 0.79 -12.12 8.09
C GLU A 74 0.07 -10.97 8.79
N ASP A 75 -1.18 -10.77 8.40
CA ASP A 75 -2.07 -9.88 9.09
C ASP A 75 -2.61 -10.62 10.31
N LYS A 76 -2.23 -10.18 11.49
CA LYS A 76 -2.79 -10.65 12.77
C LYS A 76 -4.15 -10.03 13.06
N GLU A 77 -4.76 -9.40 12.06
CA GLU A 77 -5.98 -8.65 12.22
C GLU A 77 -7.21 -9.58 12.27
N LYS A 78 -8.14 -9.27 13.16
CA LYS A 78 -9.38 -10.04 13.35
C LYS A 78 -10.52 -9.58 12.45
N TYR A 79 -10.23 -8.91 11.34
CA TYR A 79 -11.19 -8.40 10.36
C TYR A 79 -10.74 -8.72 8.95
N ASN A 80 -11.66 -8.64 8.00
CA ASN A 80 -11.34 -8.85 6.59
C ASN A 80 -10.46 -7.72 6.08
N LEU A 81 -9.25 -8.05 5.63
CA LEU A 81 -8.30 -7.11 5.03
C LEU A 81 -8.01 -7.49 3.59
N PHE A 82 -8.39 -6.62 2.67
CA PHE A 82 -8.04 -6.76 1.25
C PHE A 82 -6.63 -6.25 1.00
N LYS A 83 -5.79 -7.11 0.45
CA LYS A 83 -4.44 -6.74 -0.01
C LYS A 83 -4.51 -5.90 -1.26
N THR A 84 -3.59 -4.96 -1.40
CA THR A 84 -3.47 -4.10 -2.58
C THR A 84 -2.05 -4.06 -3.12
N ILE A 85 -1.92 -3.55 -4.33
CA ILE A 85 -0.65 -3.35 -5.01
C ILE A 85 -0.58 -1.94 -5.58
N ILE A 86 0.63 -1.45 -5.79
CA ILE A 86 0.88 -0.14 -6.37
C ILE A 86 2.06 -0.22 -7.34
N PRO A 87 1.96 0.35 -8.56
CA PRO A 87 3.02 0.25 -9.55
C PRO A 87 4.25 1.11 -9.22
N SER A 88 4.01 2.25 -8.61
CA SER A 88 5.01 3.21 -8.16
C SER A 88 4.35 4.28 -7.30
N TRP A 89 5.13 5.20 -6.75
CA TRP A 89 4.61 6.34 -6.02
C TRP A 89 5.53 7.54 -6.14
N ASP A 90 4.94 8.68 -6.45
CA ASP A 90 5.57 10.00 -6.36
C ASP A 90 4.51 11.03 -6.00
N ASN A 91 4.64 11.66 -4.86
CA ASN A 91 3.73 12.72 -4.41
C ASN A 91 4.37 14.12 -4.47
N THR A 92 5.41 14.30 -5.27
CA THR A 92 6.10 15.57 -5.47
C THR A 92 5.15 16.71 -5.88
N PRO A 93 4.16 16.50 -6.77
CA PRO A 93 3.23 17.58 -7.13
C PRO A 93 2.48 18.16 -5.95
N ARG A 94 2.24 17.37 -4.89
CA ARG A 94 1.53 17.81 -3.69
C ARG A 94 2.45 18.22 -2.54
N ARG A 95 3.61 17.58 -2.41
CA ARG A 95 4.49 17.70 -1.23
C ARG A 95 5.78 18.45 -1.51
N GLY A 96 6.09 18.76 -2.77
CA GLY A 96 7.32 19.44 -3.18
C GLY A 96 8.56 18.76 -2.62
N ASN A 97 9.45 19.55 -2.05
CA ASN A 97 10.73 19.07 -1.49
C ASN A 97 10.60 18.09 -0.29
N LYS A 98 9.41 17.89 0.26
CA LYS A 98 9.12 16.96 1.36
C LYS A 98 8.35 15.70 0.88
N SER A 99 8.47 15.39 -0.40
CA SER A 99 7.77 14.26 -1.01
C SER A 99 8.35 12.91 -0.59
N THR A 100 7.57 11.86 -0.85
CA THR A 100 8.02 10.47 -0.81
C THR A 100 7.95 9.90 -2.21
N ILE A 101 9.06 9.33 -2.67
CA ILE A 101 9.22 8.78 -4.00
C ILE A 101 9.65 7.31 -3.88
N PHE A 102 9.02 6.43 -4.66
CA PHE A 102 9.45 5.04 -4.78
C PHE A 102 10.41 4.92 -5.96
N TYR A 103 11.64 4.57 -5.65
CA TYR A 103 12.73 4.38 -6.59
C TYR A 103 12.88 2.88 -6.93
N ASN A 104 13.48 2.56 -8.06
CA ASN A 104 13.66 1.19 -8.56
C ASN A 104 12.34 0.42 -8.80
N SER A 105 11.24 1.11 -9.10
CA SER A 105 10.04 0.44 -9.58
C SER A 105 10.19 -0.01 -11.03
N SER A 106 9.66 -1.19 -11.37
CA SER A 106 9.63 -1.70 -12.75
C SER A 106 8.36 -2.51 -13.00
N PRO A 107 7.96 -2.70 -14.28
CA PRO A 107 6.85 -3.56 -14.63
C PRO A 107 7.02 -5.01 -14.15
N GLU A 108 8.25 -5.53 -14.14
CA GLU A 108 8.60 -6.88 -13.70
C GLU A 108 8.36 -7.05 -12.20
N LEU A 109 8.80 -6.09 -11.39
CA LEU A 109 8.56 -6.08 -9.94
C LEU A 109 7.07 -5.95 -9.62
N TYR A 110 6.36 -5.10 -10.35
CA TYR A 110 4.91 -4.98 -10.21
C TYR A 110 4.21 -6.31 -10.54
N LYS A 111 4.58 -6.95 -11.65
CA LYS A 111 4.08 -8.26 -12.07
C LYS A 111 4.34 -9.33 -11.00
N GLN A 112 5.54 -9.35 -10.43
CA GLN A 112 5.89 -10.27 -9.34
C GLN A 112 4.97 -10.07 -8.13
N TRP A 113 4.81 -8.82 -7.67
CA TRP A 113 3.94 -8.51 -6.55
C TRP A 113 2.49 -8.91 -6.82
N LEU A 114 1.96 -8.57 -8.00
CA LEU A 114 0.60 -8.96 -8.41
C LEU A 114 0.41 -10.48 -8.36
N LYS A 115 1.35 -11.24 -8.94
CA LYS A 115 1.30 -12.70 -8.95
C LYS A 115 1.27 -13.27 -7.53
N ASP A 116 2.12 -12.77 -6.65
CA ASP A 116 2.21 -13.23 -5.26
C ASP A 116 0.90 -12.95 -4.49
N ILE A 117 0.30 -11.78 -4.68
CA ILE A 117 -0.99 -11.43 -4.04
C ILE A 117 -2.13 -12.33 -4.56
N ILE A 118 -2.17 -12.62 -5.86
CA ILE A 118 -3.17 -13.54 -6.42
C ILE A 118 -3.05 -14.93 -5.80
N ILE A 119 -1.82 -15.45 -5.68
CA ILE A 119 -1.56 -16.76 -5.05
C ILE A 119 -2.00 -16.72 -3.57
N TYR A 120 -1.57 -15.71 -2.83
CA TYR A 120 -1.92 -15.51 -1.43
C TYR A 120 -3.44 -15.48 -1.21
N THR A 121 -4.16 -14.75 -2.05
CA THR A 121 -5.62 -14.63 -1.93
C THR A 121 -6.33 -15.97 -2.19
N LYS A 122 -5.80 -16.78 -3.13
CA LYS A 122 -6.36 -18.11 -3.41
C LYS A 122 -6.17 -19.07 -2.23
N THR A 123 -5.03 -19.01 -1.54
CA THR A 123 -4.74 -19.88 -0.39
C THR A 123 -5.55 -19.51 0.85
N LYS A 124 -5.99 -18.26 0.99
CA LYS A 124 -6.83 -17.80 2.12
C LYS A 124 -8.33 -18.09 1.97
N LYS A 125 -8.77 -18.49 0.78
CA LYS A 125 -10.19 -18.85 0.53
C LYS A 125 -10.54 -20.30 0.88
N ASN A 126 -9.59 -21.07 1.32
CA ASN A 126 -9.77 -22.43 1.85
C ASN A 126 -9.66 -22.39 3.38
#